data_4bc7b7a4b25d00186ffddd11df280735
#
_entry.id   4bc7b7a4b25d00186ffddd11df280735
#
_cell.length_a   1.000
_cell.length_b   1.000
_cell.length_c   1.000
_cell.angle_alpha   90.00
_cell.angle_beta   90.00
_cell.angle_gamma   90.00
#
_symmetry.space_group_name_H-M   'P 1'
#
loop_
_entity.id
_entity.type
_entity.pdbx_description
1 polymer ?
#
loop_
_entity_poly.entity_id
_entity_poly.type
_entity_poly.pdbx_seq_one_letter_code
_entity_poly.pdbx_strand_id
1 'polypeptide(L)'
;GEVVFNTAMMGYPESLTDPSYAGQLMTLTYPLVGNYGVPPFTVEKNGIATFMESDKIYASAIIVADYSEQYCHWNAVESLADWLKREHVPGITGIDTRELTKVLREHGLMMSQTMYRKLFTKVSISLTRSAVRR
;
A
#
# COMPACT_ATOMS: atom_id res chain seq x y z
N GLY A 1 -3.80 -7.08 10.58
CA GLY A 1 -4.84 -6.27 9.93
C GLY A 1 -5.59 -7.04 8.85
N GLU A 2 -6.68 -6.47 8.41
CA GLU A 2 -7.43 -6.97 7.27
C GLU A 2 -6.66 -6.74 5.97
N VAL A 3 -6.62 -7.74 5.09
CA VAL A 3 -6.03 -7.59 3.76
C VAL A 3 -7.10 -7.13 2.79
N VAL A 4 -6.86 -5.98 2.15
CA VAL A 4 -7.72 -5.41 1.12
C VAL A 4 -6.94 -5.24 -0.17
N PHE A 5 -7.62 -5.02 -1.28
CA PHE A 5 -6.98 -4.79 -2.57
C PHE A 5 -7.51 -3.54 -3.26
N ASN A 6 -6.63 -2.91 -4.02
CA ASN A 6 -6.94 -1.77 -4.87
C ASN A 6 -6.52 -2.11 -6.30
N THR A 7 -7.43 -1.93 -7.25
CA THR A 7 -7.21 -2.23 -8.68
C THR A 7 -6.82 -1.00 -9.49
N ALA A 8 -6.66 0.15 -8.88
CA ALA A 8 -6.22 1.36 -9.57
C ALA A 8 -4.82 1.18 -10.15
N MET A 9 -4.63 1.68 -11.37
CA MET A 9 -3.32 1.67 -12.04
C MET A 9 -2.43 2.84 -11.59
N MET A 10 -3.02 3.89 -11.05
CA MET A 10 -2.37 5.12 -10.60
C MET A 10 -2.97 5.54 -9.26
N GLY A 11 -2.36 6.55 -8.62
CA GLY A 11 -2.94 7.14 -7.41
C GLY A 11 -2.63 6.35 -6.14
N TYR A 12 -1.50 5.65 -6.07
CA TYR A 12 -1.12 5.00 -4.82
C TYR A 12 -0.83 6.00 -3.68
N PRO A 13 -0.32 7.23 -3.90
CA PRO A 13 -0.19 8.20 -2.82
C PRO A 13 -1.54 8.58 -2.21
N GLU A 14 -2.55 8.82 -3.03
CA GLU A 14 -3.91 9.13 -2.61
C GLU A 14 -4.51 7.95 -1.82
N SER A 15 -4.40 6.74 -2.37
CA SER A 15 -4.93 5.53 -1.72
C SER A 15 -4.25 5.23 -0.38
N LEU A 16 -2.94 5.40 -0.27
CA LEU A 16 -2.20 5.16 0.98
C LEU A 16 -2.52 6.17 2.07
N THR A 17 -2.84 7.40 1.68
CA THR A 17 -3.21 8.49 2.61
C THR A 17 -4.70 8.59 2.90
N ASP A 18 -5.53 7.74 2.28
CA ASP A 18 -6.97 7.68 2.55
C ASP A 18 -7.24 7.04 3.92
N PRO A 19 -7.89 7.75 4.85
CA PRO A 19 -8.24 7.23 6.16
C PRO A 19 -9.10 5.95 6.14
N SER A 20 -9.81 5.69 5.03
CA SER A 20 -10.63 4.48 4.86
C SER A 20 -9.80 3.18 4.97
N TYR A 21 -8.51 3.25 4.69
CA TYR A 21 -7.60 2.10 4.79
C TYR A 21 -6.88 1.99 6.14
N ALA A 22 -7.31 2.73 7.15
CA ALA A 22 -6.68 2.70 8.46
C ALA A 22 -6.69 1.28 9.07
N GLY A 23 -5.50 0.80 9.44
CA GLY A 23 -5.33 -0.53 10.02
C GLY A 23 -5.36 -1.70 9.02
N GLN A 24 -5.53 -1.44 7.72
CA GLN A 24 -5.60 -2.46 6.67
C GLN A 24 -4.25 -2.67 5.98
N LEU A 25 -4.03 -3.89 5.46
CA LEU A 25 -2.90 -4.22 4.58
C LEU A 25 -3.37 -4.09 3.13
N MET A 26 -2.84 -3.09 2.44
CA MET A 26 -3.30 -2.75 1.10
C MET A 26 -2.51 -3.52 0.03
N THR A 27 -3.20 -4.33 -0.76
CA THR A 27 -2.65 -5.01 -1.93
C THR A 27 -2.88 -4.15 -3.16
N LEU A 28 -1.80 -3.74 -3.84
CA LEU A 28 -1.88 -3.06 -5.12
C LEU A 28 -1.76 -4.09 -6.24
N THR A 29 -2.80 -4.19 -7.07
CA THR A 29 -2.87 -5.22 -8.11
C THR A 29 -2.10 -4.86 -9.37
N TYR A 30 -1.74 -3.58 -9.55
CA TYR A 30 -0.91 -3.16 -10.66
C TYR A 30 0.50 -3.75 -10.53
N PRO A 31 1.08 -4.32 -11.61
CA PRO A 31 2.29 -5.13 -11.51
C PRO A 31 3.51 -4.37 -11.00
N LEU A 32 3.70 -3.12 -11.42
CA LEU A 32 4.85 -2.31 -11.05
C LEU A 32 4.40 -1.07 -10.27
N VAL A 33 4.92 -0.90 -9.07
CA VAL A 33 4.60 0.21 -8.17
C VAL A 33 5.88 0.97 -7.80
N GLY A 34 5.77 2.29 -7.58
CA GLY A 34 6.88 3.16 -7.21
C GLY A 34 7.55 3.89 -8.38
N ASN A 35 7.23 3.55 -9.62
CA ASN A 35 7.87 4.06 -10.82
C ASN A 35 7.68 5.57 -11.08
N TYR A 36 6.68 6.20 -10.49
CA TYR A 36 6.51 7.66 -10.58
C TYR A 36 6.76 8.41 -9.27
N GLY A 37 7.25 7.72 -8.23
CA GLY A 37 7.65 8.33 -6.97
C GLY A 37 6.47 8.85 -6.14
N VAL A 38 6.76 9.81 -5.26
CA VAL A 38 5.78 10.42 -4.36
C VAL A 38 5.82 11.93 -4.53
N PRO A 39 4.67 12.59 -4.78
CA PRO A 39 4.61 14.05 -4.87
C PRO A 39 4.76 14.70 -3.50
N PRO A 40 5.09 16.00 -3.43
CA PRO A 40 5.13 16.71 -2.17
C PRO A 40 3.73 16.82 -1.55
N PHE A 41 3.66 16.80 -0.24
CA PHE A 41 2.43 17.17 0.45
C PHE A 41 2.25 18.68 0.34
N THR A 42 1.26 19.11 -0.44
CA THR A 42 0.93 20.51 -0.65
C THR A 42 -0.56 20.74 -0.38
N VAL A 43 -0.87 21.84 0.29
CA VAL A 43 -2.24 22.23 0.59
C VAL A 43 -2.56 23.50 -0.17
N GLU A 44 -3.67 23.52 -0.88
CA GLU A 44 -4.17 24.70 -1.58
C GLU A 44 -4.75 25.74 -0.60
N LYS A 45 -5.03 26.96 -1.09
CA LYS A 45 -5.59 28.05 -0.29
C LYS A 45 -6.94 27.71 0.36
N ASN A 46 -7.66 26.73 -0.17
CA ASN A 46 -8.92 26.21 0.35
C ASN A 46 -8.75 25.16 1.47
N GLY A 47 -7.51 24.81 1.84
CA GLY A 47 -7.21 23.80 2.85
C GLY A 47 -7.23 22.36 2.36
N ILE A 48 -7.40 22.13 1.04
CA ILE A 48 -7.44 20.80 0.44
C ILE A 48 -6.04 20.40 -0.04
N ALA A 49 -5.62 19.17 0.27
CA ALA A 49 -4.37 18.62 -0.24
C ALA A 49 -4.47 18.36 -1.75
N THR A 50 -3.40 18.65 -2.51
CA THR A 50 -3.42 18.60 -3.97
C THR A 50 -3.27 17.19 -4.52
N PHE A 51 -2.44 16.35 -3.88
CA PHE A 51 -2.05 15.04 -4.41
C PHE A 51 -2.22 13.89 -3.41
N MET A 52 -2.78 14.16 -2.25
CA MET A 52 -2.97 13.19 -1.16
C MET A 52 -4.29 13.45 -0.46
N GLU A 53 -4.88 12.42 0.12
CA GLU A 53 -6.11 12.56 0.92
C GLU A 53 -5.82 13.12 2.32
N SER A 54 -4.60 12.88 2.83
CA SER A 54 -4.16 13.38 4.14
C SER A 54 -2.64 13.50 4.22
N ASP A 55 -2.15 14.00 5.34
CA ASP A 55 -0.73 14.29 5.62
C ASP A 55 0.11 13.06 5.98
N LYS A 56 -0.49 11.90 6.16
CA LYS A 56 0.20 10.65 6.55
C LYS A 56 -0.38 9.42 5.87
N ILE A 57 0.39 8.32 5.90
CA ILE A 57 -0.09 7.02 5.45
C ILE A 57 -0.97 6.39 6.53
N TYR A 58 -2.18 5.95 6.15
CA TYR A 58 -3.12 5.25 7.02
C TYR A 58 -3.06 3.73 6.89
N ALA A 59 -2.67 3.22 5.72
CA ALA A 59 -2.48 1.79 5.51
C ALA A 59 -1.40 1.24 6.46
N SER A 60 -1.66 0.08 7.07
CA SER A 60 -0.70 -0.57 7.98
C SER A 60 0.45 -1.25 7.26
N ALA A 61 0.25 -1.63 6.01
CA ALA A 61 1.29 -2.18 5.13
C ALA A 61 0.84 -2.08 3.67
N ILE A 62 1.80 -2.19 2.76
CA ILE A 62 1.55 -2.26 1.31
C ILE A 62 2.12 -3.58 0.78
N ILE A 63 1.36 -4.25 -0.08
CA ILE A 63 1.72 -5.50 -0.75
C ILE A 63 1.73 -5.24 -2.25
N VAL A 64 2.87 -5.48 -2.89
CA VAL A 64 3.07 -5.24 -4.32
C VAL A 64 3.73 -6.44 -5.01
N ALA A 65 3.51 -6.60 -6.32
CA ALA A 65 4.18 -7.61 -7.09
C ALA A 65 5.63 -7.22 -7.33
N ASP A 66 5.84 -6.13 -8.04
CA ASP A 66 7.15 -5.56 -8.34
C ASP A 66 7.25 -4.12 -7.85
N TYR A 67 8.44 -3.74 -7.41
CA TYR A 67 8.75 -2.40 -6.93
C TYR A 67 9.87 -1.77 -7.76
N SER A 68 9.68 -0.53 -8.20
CA SER A 68 10.71 0.28 -8.86
C SER A 68 11.41 1.19 -7.87
N GLU A 69 12.73 1.03 -7.74
CA GLU A 69 13.56 1.95 -6.94
C GLU A 69 13.76 3.29 -7.65
N GLN A 70 13.68 3.28 -8.98
CA GLN A 70 13.82 4.49 -9.79
C GLN A 70 12.45 5.06 -10.11
N TYR A 71 12.33 6.36 -9.97
CA TYR A 71 11.13 7.10 -10.31
C TYR A 71 11.46 8.26 -11.26
N CYS A 72 10.50 8.63 -12.10
CA CYS A 72 10.71 9.64 -13.15
C CYS A 72 9.50 10.54 -13.40
N HIS A 73 8.69 10.80 -12.40
CA HIS A 73 7.57 11.73 -12.56
C HIS A 73 7.99 13.16 -12.25
N TRP A 74 7.48 14.13 -13.03
CA TRP A 74 7.88 15.55 -12.96
C TRP A 74 7.63 16.19 -11.57
N ASN A 75 6.65 15.73 -10.80
CA ASN A 75 6.32 16.26 -9.48
C ASN A 75 6.83 15.39 -8.32
N ALA A 76 7.56 14.32 -8.60
CA ALA A 76 8.07 13.45 -7.55
C ALA A 76 9.23 14.09 -6.80
N VAL A 77 9.18 14.07 -5.47
CA VAL A 77 10.21 14.61 -4.58
C VAL A 77 10.96 13.53 -3.83
N GLU A 78 10.39 12.35 -3.69
CA GLU A 78 11.00 11.19 -3.02
C GLU A 78 10.54 9.88 -3.64
N SER A 79 11.27 8.79 -3.33
CA SER A 79 10.86 7.44 -3.70
C SER A 79 9.75 6.94 -2.79
N LEU A 80 8.93 5.99 -3.29
CA LEU A 80 7.94 5.33 -2.44
C LEU A 80 8.59 4.63 -1.23
N ALA A 81 9.78 4.03 -1.43
CA ALA A 81 10.50 3.36 -0.35
C ALA A 81 10.92 4.32 0.76
N ASP A 82 11.43 5.50 0.41
CA ASP A 82 11.86 6.48 1.41
C ASP A 82 10.67 7.07 2.16
N TRP A 83 9.56 7.29 1.47
CA TRP A 83 8.32 7.70 2.10
C TRP A 83 7.79 6.66 3.08
N LEU A 84 7.71 5.39 2.67
CA LEU A 84 7.30 4.28 3.54
C LEU A 84 8.19 4.13 4.76
N LYS A 85 9.53 4.28 4.60
CA LYS A 85 10.49 4.25 5.71
C LYS A 85 10.26 5.39 6.70
N ARG A 86 10.04 6.60 6.20
CA ARG A 86 9.78 7.80 7.01
C ARG A 86 8.49 7.66 7.83
N GLU A 87 7.45 7.09 7.23
CA GLU A 87 6.16 6.85 7.88
C GLU A 87 6.12 5.52 8.70
N HIS A 88 7.23 4.77 8.73
CA HIS A 88 7.32 3.46 9.41
C HIS A 88 6.30 2.44 8.92
N VAL A 89 5.94 2.49 7.64
CA VAL A 89 4.99 1.57 7.00
C VAL A 89 5.75 0.52 6.20
N PRO A 90 5.50 -0.78 6.43
CA PRO A 90 6.17 -1.83 5.69
C PRO A 90 5.69 -1.97 4.26
N GLY A 91 6.62 -2.24 3.37
CA GLY A 91 6.36 -2.70 2.02
C GLY A 91 6.76 -4.16 1.83
N ILE A 92 5.89 -4.93 1.20
CA ILE A 92 6.11 -6.35 0.87
C ILE A 92 6.09 -6.45 -0.66
N THR A 93 7.15 -7.02 -1.23
CA THR A 93 7.29 -7.20 -2.69
C THR A 93 7.51 -8.66 -3.05
N GLY A 94 7.32 -9.01 -4.33
CA GLY A 94 7.49 -10.37 -4.83
C GLY A 94 6.30 -11.29 -4.57
N ILE A 95 5.12 -10.71 -4.33
CA ILE A 95 3.86 -11.44 -4.16
C ILE A 95 3.08 -11.38 -5.48
N ASP A 96 2.49 -12.50 -5.90
CA ASP A 96 1.49 -12.50 -6.97
C ASP A 96 0.20 -11.84 -6.47
N THR A 97 0.15 -10.51 -6.61
CA THR A 97 -0.97 -9.70 -6.12
C THR A 97 -2.26 -9.99 -6.90
N ARG A 98 -2.14 -10.47 -8.12
CA ARG A 98 -3.28 -10.84 -8.95
C ARG A 98 -3.96 -12.10 -8.41
N GLU A 99 -3.18 -13.12 -8.08
CA GLU A 99 -3.68 -14.35 -7.47
C GLU A 99 -4.22 -14.07 -6.06
N LEU A 100 -3.51 -13.28 -5.26
CA LEU A 100 -3.98 -12.84 -3.95
C LEU A 100 -5.33 -12.13 -4.03
N THR A 101 -5.53 -11.27 -5.02
CA THR A 101 -6.81 -10.58 -5.22
C THR A 101 -7.95 -11.55 -5.55
N LYS A 102 -7.71 -12.59 -6.36
CA LYS A 102 -8.71 -13.63 -6.61
C LYS A 102 -9.11 -14.34 -5.33
N VAL A 103 -8.14 -14.75 -4.53
CA VAL A 103 -8.38 -15.40 -3.23
C VAL A 103 -9.21 -14.50 -2.31
N LEU A 104 -8.88 -13.21 -2.22
CA LEU A 104 -9.63 -12.25 -1.41
C LEU A 104 -11.08 -12.09 -1.89
N ARG A 105 -11.31 -12.08 -3.21
CA ARG A 105 -12.66 -11.98 -3.78
C ARG A 105 -13.50 -13.23 -3.52
N GLU A 106 -12.90 -14.40 -3.55
CA GLU A 106 -13.59 -15.67 -3.34
C GLU A 106 -13.90 -15.95 -1.87
N HIS A 107 -13.01 -15.57 -0.96
CA HIS A 107 -13.09 -15.92 0.46
C HIS A 107 -13.62 -14.78 1.34
N GLY A 108 -13.75 -13.57 0.81
CA GLY A 108 -14.17 -12.40 1.57
C GLY A 108 -13.08 -11.90 2.52
N LEU A 109 -13.47 -11.50 3.71
CA LEU A 109 -12.58 -10.90 4.70
C LEU A 109 -11.50 -11.86 5.17
N MET A 110 -10.24 -11.49 4.95
CA MET A 110 -9.07 -12.24 5.37
C MET A 110 -8.19 -11.39 6.29
N MET A 111 -7.81 -11.97 7.41
CA MET A 111 -6.88 -11.35 8.35
C MET A 111 -5.46 -11.85 8.09
N SER A 112 -4.50 -10.94 8.08
CA SER A 112 -3.09 -11.28 7.98
C SER A 112 -2.29 -10.62 9.09
N GLN A 113 -1.20 -11.29 9.47
CA GLN A 113 -0.20 -10.76 10.36
C GLN A 113 1.14 -10.79 9.66
N THR A 114 1.79 -9.63 9.59
CA THR A 114 3.13 -9.50 9.05
C THR A 114 4.12 -9.37 10.19
N MET A 115 5.08 -10.29 10.28
CA MET A 115 6.18 -10.18 11.23
C MET A 115 7.41 -9.62 10.54
N TYR A 116 7.97 -8.55 11.09
CA TYR A 116 9.15 -7.89 10.57
C TYR A 116 10.46 -8.53 11.00
N ARG A 117 11.41 -8.60 10.06
CA ARG A 117 12.84 -8.57 10.40
C ARG A 117 13.65 -7.55 9.59
N LYS A 118 13.14 -7.03 8.46
CA LYS A 118 13.75 -5.93 7.67
C LYS A 118 12.70 -5.26 6.79
N LEU A 119 12.82 -3.95 6.57
CA LEU A 119 12.13 -3.24 5.50
C LEU A 119 12.54 -3.89 4.16
N PHE A 120 11.55 -4.27 3.35
CA PHE A 120 11.71 -5.02 2.10
C PHE A 120 12.37 -6.39 2.26
N THR A 121 11.68 -7.33 2.85
CA THR A 121 12.08 -8.74 2.87
C THR A 121 11.02 -9.57 2.15
N LYS A 122 11.46 -10.58 1.37
CA LYS A 122 10.55 -11.65 0.95
C LYS A 122 9.89 -12.24 2.19
N VAL A 123 8.61 -11.98 2.37
CA VAL A 123 7.86 -12.45 3.53
C VAL A 123 6.90 -13.54 3.09
N SER A 124 6.89 -14.62 3.83
CA SER A 124 5.83 -15.62 3.73
C SER A 124 4.58 -15.03 4.39
N ILE A 125 3.54 -14.77 3.61
CA ILE A 125 2.25 -14.31 4.13
C ILE A 125 1.45 -15.53 4.56
N SER A 126 1.17 -15.64 5.86
CA SER A 126 0.19 -16.59 6.37
C SER A 126 -1.18 -15.92 6.34
N LEU A 127 -2.05 -16.37 5.46
CA LEU A 127 -3.44 -15.93 5.40
C LEU A 127 -4.28 -16.82 6.29
N THR A 128 -4.88 -16.25 7.32
CA THR A 128 -5.77 -16.98 8.23
C THR A 128 -7.20 -16.51 8.00
N ARG A 129 -8.10 -17.44 7.72
CA ARG A 129 -9.53 -17.16 7.63
C ARG A 129 -10.04 -16.78 9.02
N SER A 130 -10.56 -15.58 9.19
CA SER A 130 -11.24 -15.22 10.43
C SER A 130 -12.52 -16.04 10.55
N ALA A 131 -12.58 -16.91 11.57
CA ALA A 131 -13.84 -17.51 11.97
C ALA A 131 -14.71 -16.39 12.55
N VAL A 132 -15.68 -15.91 11.78
CA VAL A 132 -16.74 -15.06 12.30
C VAL A 132 -17.51 -15.93 13.29
N ARG A 133 -17.29 -15.75 14.59
CA ARG A 133 -18.23 -16.25 15.60
C ARG A 133 -19.52 -15.47 15.43
N ARG A 134 -20.55 -16.18 15.06
CA ARG A 134 -21.92 -15.69 15.12
C ARG A 134 -22.35 -15.50 16.59
#